data_38b3e6fd305dc872728a7fef752d5f61
#
_entry.id   38b3e6fd305dc872728a7fef752d5f61
#
_cell.length_a   1.000
_cell.length_b   1.000
_cell.length_c   1.000
_cell.angle_alpha   90.00
_cell.angle_beta   90.00
_cell.angle_gamma   90.00
#
_symmetry.space_group_name_H-M   'P 1'
#
loop_
_entity.id
_entity.type
_entity.pdbx_description
1 polymer ?
#
loop_
_entity_poly.entity_id
_entity_poly.type
_entity_poly.pdbx_seq_one_letter_code
_entity_poly.pdbx_strand_id
1 'polypeptide(L)'
;MIRLRPDVHFWILTKRAYRIRDCLPWDWLDGWENVSMNITAENQERADERLPVLLEIPAKHKGVMVAPFIGKVNLEKYLATGQLEAVLADGENYEGARPLHYEWVKDLYEQCKKYNTPFSFFGTGNVFVKDGKEYHICKAYQHVQALRSGLQYPSIEGAAPLQKRCASCRRRDVCNGCRWCGKCMM
;
A
#
# COMPACT_ATOMS: atom_id res chain seq x y z
N MET A 1 2.10 -4.61 27.52
CA MET A 1 1.19 -3.57 26.97
C MET A 1 0.16 -4.19 26.04
N ILE A 2 0.52 -4.81 24.90
CA ILE A 2 -0.41 -5.36 23.89
C ILE A 2 -1.46 -6.30 24.50
N ARG A 3 -1.04 -7.29 25.32
CA ARG A 3 -1.94 -8.23 26.02
C ARG A 3 -3.01 -7.56 26.91
N LEU A 4 -2.69 -6.40 27.47
CA LEU A 4 -3.59 -5.67 28.38
C LEU A 4 -4.58 -4.76 27.66
N ARG A 5 -4.53 -4.73 26.33
CA ARG A 5 -5.38 -3.87 25.49
C ARG A 5 -6.00 -4.69 24.36
N PRO A 6 -6.86 -5.66 24.68
CA PRO A 6 -7.56 -6.44 23.66
C PRO A 6 -8.56 -5.60 22.86
N ASP A 7 -8.90 -4.42 23.37
CA ASP A 7 -9.74 -3.40 22.73
C ASP A 7 -9.02 -2.62 21.62
N VAL A 8 -7.67 -2.76 21.52
CA VAL A 8 -6.85 -2.07 20.50
C VAL A 8 -6.23 -3.09 19.57
N HIS A 9 -6.42 -2.89 18.27
CA HIS A 9 -5.71 -3.66 17.26
C HIS A 9 -4.34 -3.05 16.97
N PHE A 10 -3.29 -3.87 17.12
CA PHE A 10 -1.89 -3.46 16.93
C PHE A 10 -1.41 -3.94 15.57
N TRP A 11 -1.06 -2.99 14.72
CA TRP A 11 -0.52 -3.25 13.40
C TRP A 11 1.00 -3.12 13.43
N ILE A 12 1.71 -4.25 13.52
CA ILE A 12 3.18 -4.29 13.62
C ILE A 12 3.76 -4.42 12.21
N LEU A 13 4.68 -3.53 11.84
CA LEU A 13 5.35 -3.51 10.55
C LEU A 13 6.86 -3.57 10.73
N THR A 14 7.54 -4.48 10.01
CA THR A 14 8.99 -4.61 10.08
C THR A 14 9.64 -4.89 8.72
N LYS A 15 10.89 -4.44 8.55
CA LYS A 15 11.77 -4.84 7.45
C LYS A 15 12.62 -6.09 7.80
N ARG A 16 12.56 -6.52 9.05
CA ARG A 16 13.41 -7.59 9.60
C ARG A 16 12.59 -8.84 9.87
N ALA A 17 12.00 -9.41 8.82
CA ALA A 17 11.14 -10.58 8.93
C ALA A 17 11.82 -11.74 9.69
N TYR A 18 13.09 -11.97 9.42
CA TYR A 18 13.89 -13.03 10.05
C TYR A 18 13.99 -12.92 11.58
N ARG A 19 13.77 -11.71 12.17
CA ARG A 19 13.81 -11.51 13.62
C ARG A 19 12.47 -11.74 14.30
N ILE A 20 11.39 -11.84 13.57
CA ILE A 20 10.04 -11.91 14.16
C ILE A 20 9.97 -13.06 15.15
N ARG A 21 10.37 -14.27 14.72
CA ARG A 21 10.27 -15.49 15.54
C ARG A 21 11.00 -15.35 16.88
N ASP A 22 12.19 -14.78 16.87
CA ASP A 22 13.03 -14.60 18.07
C ASP A 22 12.49 -13.53 19.04
N CYS A 23 11.60 -12.65 18.55
CA CYS A 23 11.00 -11.57 19.32
C CYS A 23 9.58 -11.88 19.82
N LEU A 24 9.02 -13.03 19.45
CA LEU A 24 7.69 -13.42 19.91
C LEU A 24 7.73 -13.79 21.40
N PRO A 25 6.73 -13.37 22.19
CA PRO A 25 6.66 -13.77 23.59
C PRO A 25 6.34 -15.26 23.71
N TRP A 26 6.71 -15.85 24.84
CA TRP A 26 6.52 -17.29 25.11
C TRP A 26 5.07 -17.77 24.99
N ASP A 27 4.10 -16.89 25.24
CA ASP A 27 2.66 -17.15 25.17
C ASP A 27 2.02 -16.67 23.85
N TRP A 28 2.82 -16.46 22.83
CA TRP A 28 2.33 -16.06 21.50
C TRP A 28 1.47 -17.14 20.84
N LEU A 29 1.82 -18.41 21.01
CA LEU A 29 1.16 -19.59 20.46
C LEU A 29 0.95 -19.46 18.93
N ASP A 30 -0.32 -19.41 18.48
CA ASP A 30 -0.75 -19.22 17.08
C ASP A 30 -1.02 -17.75 16.72
N GLY A 31 -0.71 -16.83 17.63
CA GLY A 31 -0.91 -15.39 17.48
C GLY A 31 -2.08 -14.84 18.29
N TRP A 32 -2.00 -13.56 18.60
CA TRP A 32 -3.05 -12.83 19.32
C TRP A 32 -4.03 -12.20 18.36
N GLU A 33 -5.35 -12.26 18.68
CA GLU A 33 -6.45 -11.72 17.87
C GLU A 33 -6.31 -10.21 17.57
N ASN A 34 -5.70 -9.47 18.46
CA ASN A 34 -5.55 -8.03 18.34
C ASN A 34 -4.19 -7.61 17.74
N VAL A 35 -3.48 -8.51 17.05
CA VAL A 35 -2.18 -8.21 16.46
C VAL A 35 -2.11 -8.67 15.00
N SER A 36 -1.87 -7.73 14.09
CA SER A 36 -1.46 -8.01 12.72
C SER A 36 0.06 -7.93 12.59
N MET A 37 0.66 -8.99 12.08
CA MET A 37 2.08 -9.07 11.78
C MET A 37 2.32 -8.76 10.30
N ASN A 38 3.08 -7.71 10.03
CA ASN A 38 3.26 -7.22 8.67
C ASN A 38 4.73 -7.00 8.34
N ILE A 39 5.08 -7.15 7.07
CA ILE A 39 6.42 -6.83 6.55
C ILE A 39 6.35 -5.82 5.41
N THR A 40 7.46 -5.14 5.15
CA THR A 40 7.60 -4.35 3.92
C THR A 40 8.22 -5.18 2.80
N ALA A 41 7.81 -4.92 1.56
CA ALA A 41 8.37 -5.52 0.34
C ALA A 41 8.50 -4.45 -0.74
N GLU A 42 9.60 -3.71 -0.72
CA GLU A 42 9.81 -2.52 -1.56
C GLU A 42 9.94 -2.87 -3.05
N ASN A 43 10.37 -4.06 -3.37
CA ASN A 43 10.59 -4.63 -4.69
C ASN A 43 10.49 -6.17 -4.64
N GLN A 44 10.64 -6.84 -5.78
CA GLN A 44 10.54 -8.30 -5.86
C GLN A 44 11.56 -9.03 -4.99
N GLU A 45 12.81 -8.58 -4.96
CA GLU A 45 13.87 -9.17 -4.13
C GLU A 45 13.47 -9.21 -2.65
N ARG A 46 12.94 -8.09 -2.14
CA ARG A 46 12.50 -7.98 -0.74
C ARG A 46 11.21 -8.77 -0.47
N ALA A 47 10.33 -8.88 -1.45
CA ALA A 47 9.16 -9.75 -1.36
C ALA A 47 9.58 -11.23 -1.22
N ASP A 48 10.48 -11.69 -2.09
CA ASP A 48 10.96 -13.08 -2.11
C ASP A 48 11.81 -13.44 -0.89
N GLU A 49 12.52 -12.47 -0.30
CA GLU A 49 13.27 -12.65 0.94
C GLU A 49 12.36 -12.77 2.17
N ARG A 50 11.32 -11.90 2.28
CA ARG A 50 10.63 -11.69 3.55
C ARG A 50 9.27 -12.36 3.64
N LEU A 51 8.54 -12.51 2.54
CA LEU A 51 7.21 -13.12 2.57
C LEU A 51 7.23 -14.60 2.96
N PRO A 52 8.15 -15.44 2.46
CA PRO A 52 8.21 -16.82 2.94
C PRO A 52 8.37 -16.91 4.46
N VAL A 53 9.24 -16.07 5.03
CA VAL A 53 9.47 -16.01 6.48
C VAL A 53 8.21 -15.58 7.23
N LEU A 54 7.52 -14.53 6.74
CA LEU A 54 6.26 -14.08 7.35
C LEU A 54 5.18 -15.18 7.32
N LEU A 55 5.06 -15.89 6.21
CA LEU A 55 4.03 -16.93 6.06
C LEU A 55 4.24 -18.10 7.02
N GLU A 56 5.48 -18.39 7.40
CA GLU A 56 5.84 -19.40 8.40
C GLU A 56 5.63 -18.94 9.86
N ILE A 57 5.48 -17.64 10.11
CA ILE A 57 5.19 -17.15 11.47
C ILE A 57 3.79 -17.57 11.87
N PRO A 58 3.59 -18.17 13.05
CA PRO A 58 2.27 -18.46 13.58
C PRO A 58 1.61 -17.14 14.03
N ALA A 59 0.85 -16.52 13.14
CA ALA A 59 0.12 -15.28 13.42
C ALA A 59 -1.25 -15.34 12.73
N LYS A 60 -2.28 -14.88 13.45
CA LYS A 60 -3.66 -14.89 12.97
C LYS A 60 -3.87 -13.91 11.81
N HIS A 61 -3.25 -12.74 11.91
CA HIS A 61 -3.37 -11.68 10.93
C HIS A 61 -2.02 -11.36 10.31
N LYS A 62 -1.92 -11.45 8.99
CA LYS A 62 -0.70 -11.18 8.23
C LYS A 62 -0.98 -10.25 7.07
N GLY A 63 -0.08 -9.32 6.81
CA GLY A 63 -0.17 -8.43 5.67
C GLY A 63 1.19 -8.00 5.13
N VAL A 64 1.18 -7.35 3.99
CA VAL A 64 2.37 -6.81 3.36
C VAL A 64 2.18 -5.36 2.95
N MET A 65 3.20 -4.55 3.20
CA MET A 65 3.26 -3.17 2.74
C MET A 65 4.35 -3.03 1.67
N VAL A 66 3.94 -2.79 0.44
CA VAL A 66 4.85 -2.49 -0.66
C VAL A 66 5.18 -1.00 -0.58
N ALA A 67 6.14 -0.68 0.30
CA ALA A 67 6.53 0.70 0.61
C ALA A 67 7.99 0.80 1.12
N PRO A 68 8.79 1.74 0.58
CA PRO A 68 8.47 2.49 -0.64
C PRO A 68 8.40 1.58 -1.87
N PHE A 69 7.40 1.76 -2.72
CA PHE A 69 7.20 0.93 -3.91
C PHE A 69 8.15 1.40 -5.03
N ILE A 70 9.32 0.78 -5.11
CA ILE A 70 10.45 1.22 -5.94
C ILE A 70 10.83 0.26 -7.07
N GLY A 71 10.07 -0.79 -7.25
CA GLY A 71 10.26 -1.76 -8.32
C GLY A 71 9.07 -2.69 -8.43
N LYS A 72 8.75 -3.13 -9.65
CA LYS A 72 7.63 -4.04 -9.90
C LYS A 72 7.67 -5.26 -8.98
N VAL A 73 6.49 -5.67 -8.47
CA VAL A 73 6.33 -6.80 -7.55
C VAL A 73 5.24 -7.73 -8.06
N ASN A 74 5.54 -9.02 -8.11
CA ASN A 74 4.55 -10.07 -8.31
C ASN A 74 4.37 -10.85 -7.00
N LEU A 75 3.18 -10.75 -6.42
CA LEU A 75 2.82 -11.40 -5.17
C LEU A 75 1.90 -12.61 -5.35
N GLU A 76 1.55 -13.00 -6.59
CA GLU A 76 0.54 -14.03 -6.86
C GLU A 76 0.77 -15.33 -6.09
N LYS A 77 2.01 -15.84 -6.05
CA LYS A 77 2.34 -17.07 -5.33
C LYS A 77 2.09 -16.98 -3.82
N TYR A 78 2.21 -15.79 -3.25
CA TYR A 78 1.98 -15.54 -1.82
C TYR A 78 0.49 -15.27 -1.54
N LEU A 79 -0.18 -14.54 -2.42
CA LEU A 79 -1.63 -14.29 -2.35
C LEU A 79 -2.42 -15.61 -2.48
N ALA A 80 -1.96 -16.52 -3.34
CA ALA A 80 -2.58 -17.84 -3.54
C ALA A 80 -2.59 -18.71 -2.27
N THR A 81 -1.75 -18.40 -1.27
CA THR A 81 -1.79 -19.13 0.03
C THR A 81 -3.01 -18.79 0.88
N GLY A 82 -3.70 -17.69 0.57
CA GLY A 82 -4.83 -17.20 1.35
C GLY A 82 -4.46 -16.67 2.75
N GLN A 83 -3.17 -16.57 3.08
CA GLN A 83 -2.72 -16.15 4.41
C GLN A 83 -2.54 -14.63 4.54
N LEU A 84 -2.51 -13.88 3.43
CA LEU A 84 -2.36 -12.42 3.46
C LEU A 84 -3.75 -11.77 3.46
N GLU A 85 -4.05 -11.03 4.50
CA GLU A 85 -5.34 -10.35 4.70
C GLU A 85 -5.37 -8.94 4.11
N ALA A 86 -4.20 -8.34 3.88
CA ALA A 86 -4.11 -7.01 3.29
C ALA A 86 -2.78 -6.77 2.57
N VAL A 87 -2.86 -6.02 1.49
CA VAL A 87 -1.72 -5.47 0.76
C VAL A 87 -1.86 -3.95 0.71
N LEU A 88 -0.84 -3.25 1.18
CA LEU A 88 -0.78 -1.79 1.08
C LEU A 88 0.35 -1.37 0.13
N ALA A 89 0.16 -0.29 -0.61
CA ALA A 89 1.17 0.29 -1.49
C ALA A 89 1.34 1.78 -1.22
N ASP A 90 2.59 2.24 -1.14
CA ASP A 90 2.92 3.65 -0.94
C ASP A 90 4.24 4.01 -1.63
N GLY A 91 4.32 5.23 -2.19
CA GLY A 91 5.54 5.76 -2.80
C GLY A 91 6.47 6.42 -1.77
N GLU A 92 7.68 6.77 -2.22
CA GLU A 92 8.61 7.56 -1.41
C GLU A 92 8.15 9.00 -1.27
N ASN A 93 8.26 9.58 -0.08
CA ASN A 93 7.74 10.92 0.22
C ASN A 93 8.80 11.89 0.82
N TYR A 94 10.03 11.81 0.37
CA TYR A 94 11.13 12.69 0.75
C TYR A 94 11.84 13.27 -0.48
N GLU A 95 12.78 14.17 -0.26
CA GLU A 95 13.60 14.76 -1.33
C GLU A 95 14.48 13.71 -1.99
N GLY A 96 14.56 13.72 -3.31
CA GLY A 96 15.26 12.69 -4.08
C GLY A 96 14.52 11.34 -4.17
N ALA A 97 13.20 11.34 -3.90
CA ALA A 97 12.38 10.14 -3.99
C ALA A 97 12.47 9.49 -5.38
N ARG A 98 12.56 8.17 -5.38
CA ARG A 98 12.48 7.36 -6.60
C ARG A 98 11.04 7.36 -7.14
N PRO A 99 10.86 7.31 -8.45
CA PRO A 99 9.53 7.35 -9.04
C PRO A 99 8.73 6.08 -8.72
N LEU A 100 7.47 6.26 -8.37
CA LEU A 100 6.47 5.20 -8.35
C LEU A 100 5.71 5.20 -9.69
N HIS A 101 5.68 4.06 -10.36
CA HIS A 101 4.97 3.90 -11.64
C HIS A 101 3.53 3.43 -11.41
N TYR A 102 2.57 4.11 -12.04
CA TYR A 102 1.15 3.76 -12.00
C TYR A 102 0.88 2.31 -12.42
N GLU A 103 1.59 1.86 -13.46
CA GLU A 103 1.44 0.52 -14.02
C GLU A 103 1.81 -0.58 -13.01
N TRP A 104 2.79 -0.33 -12.13
CA TRP A 104 3.14 -1.26 -11.06
C TRP A 104 2.03 -1.36 -10.01
N VAL A 105 1.45 -0.22 -9.64
CA VAL A 105 0.35 -0.16 -8.67
C VAL A 105 -0.89 -0.83 -9.24
N LYS A 106 -1.20 -0.58 -10.52
CA LYS A 106 -2.33 -1.20 -11.21
C LYS A 106 -2.16 -2.73 -11.31
N ASP A 107 -0.96 -3.19 -11.67
CA ASP A 107 -0.66 -4.62 -11.76
C ASP A 107 -0.83 -5.31 -10.40
N LEU A 108 -0.31 -4.70 -9.33
CA LEU A 108 -0.46 -5.22 -7.97
C LEU A 108 -1.93 -5.22 -7.49
N TYR A 109 -2.69 -4.18 -7.83
CA TYR A 109 -4.14 -4.12 -7.58
C TYR A 109 -4.89 -5.27 -8.26
N GLU A 110 -4.59 -5.56 -9.53
CA GLU A 110 -5.25 -6.67 -10.27
C GLU A 110 -4.87 -8.03 -9.66
N GLN A 111 -3.62 -8.22 -9.23
CA GLN A 111 -3.20 -9.42 -8.51
C GLN A 111 -4.03 -9.60 -7.23
N CYS A 112 -4.15 -8.56 -6.40
CA CYS A 112 -4.92 -8.61 -5.15
C CYS A 112 -6.39 -8.89 -5.41
N LYS A 113 -6.98 -8.27 -6.41
CA LYS A 113 -8.36 -8.50 -6.83
C LYS A 113 -8.60 -9.95 -7.30
N LYS A 114 -7.67 -10.52 -8.07
CA LYS A 114 -7.72 -11.91 -8.54
C LYS A 114 -7.78 -12.91 -7.39
N TYR A 115 -7.05 -12.66 -6.31
CA TYR A 115 -6.99 -13.52 -5.12
C TYR A 115 -7.91 -13.06 -3.98
N ASN A 116 -8.82 -12.11 -4.24
CA ASN A 116 -9.75 -11.56 -3.25
C ASN A 116 -9.07 -11.05 -1.98
N THR A 117 -7.87 -10.49 -2.10
CA THR A 117 -7.12 -9.91 -1.00
C THR A 117 -7.31 -8.39 -0.99
N PRO A 118 -7.73 -7.77 0.12
CA PRO A 118 -7.85 -6.33 0.26
C PRO A 118 -6.57 -5.60 -0.14
N PHE A 119 -6.73 -4.54 -0.95
CA PHE A 119 -5.64 -3.71 -1.46
C PHE A 119 -5.91 -2.23 -1.20
N SER A 120 -4.92 -1.54 -0.61
CA SER A 120 -4.97 -0.10 -0.39
C SER A 120 -3.78 0.61 -1.02
N PHE A 121 -4.04 1.46 -2.01
CA PHE A 121 -3.06 2.41 -2.51
C PHE A 121 -3.07 3.65 -1.62
N PHE A 122 -2.07 3.76 -0.74
CA PHE A 122 -2.05 4.73 0.35
C PHE A 122 -1.53 6.10 -0.10
N GLY A 123 -0.50 6.14 -0.93
CA GLY A 123 0.08 7.40 -1.41
C GLY A 123 0.93 7.24 -2.66
N THR A 124 0.94 8.29 -3.49
CA THR A 124 1.69 8.31 -4.76
C THR A 124 3.19 8.51 -4.57
N GLY A 125 3.63 8.91 -3.37
CA GLY A 125 4.97 9.43 -3.21
C GLY A 125 5.16 10.81 -3.85
N ASN A 126 6.39 11.37 -3.71
CA ASN A 126 6.73 12.68 -4.28
C ASN A 126 6.82 12.65 -5.81
N VAL A 127 7.31 11.52 -6.36
CA VAL A 127 7.49 11.35 -7.81
C VAL A 127 6.62 10.21 -8.29
N PHE A 128 5.67 10.51 -9.16
CA PHE A 128 4.72 9.55 -9.70
C PHE A 128 4.73 9.57 -11.22
N VAL A 129 4.88 8.41 -11.84
CA VAL A 129 4.92 8.27 -13.30
C VAL A 129 3.65 7.58 -13.80
N LYS A 130 3.00 8.19 -14.79
CA LYS A 130 1.83 7.61 -15.46
C LYS A 130 1.83 8.01 -16.94
N ASP A 131 1.56 7.05 -17.81
CA ASP A 131 1.52 7.23 -19.27
C ASP A 131 2.81 7.90 -19.81
N GLY A 132 3.99 7.50 -19.27
CA GLY A 132 5.29 8.04 -19.60
C GLY A 132 5.57 9.46 -19.10
N LYS A 133 4.64 10.06 -18.35
CA LYS A 133 4.78 11.42 -17.80
C LYS A 133 5.04 11.37 -16.31
N GLU A 134 6.03 12.18 -15.86
CA GLU A 134 6.37 12.34 -14.45
C GLU A 134 5.59 13.48 -13.80
N TYR A 135 5.11 13.24 -12.59
CA TYR A 135 4.35 14.17 -11.77
C TYR A 135 5.02 14.32 -10.41
N HIS A 136 5.32 15.55 -10.02
CA HIS A 136 5.80 15.88 -8.67
C HIS A 136 4.61 16.24 -7.79
N ILE A 137 4.30 15.37 -6.81
CA ILE A 137 3.11 15.48 -5.97
C ILE A 137 3.54 15.80 -4.55
N CYS A 138 3.15 16.96 -4.04
CA CYS A 138 3.47 17.32 -2.67
C CYS A 138 2.73 16.43 -1.66
N LYS A 139 3.33 16.24 -0.49
CA LYS A 139 2.89 15.29 0.55
C LYS A 139 1.40 15.42 0.90
N ALA A 140 0.89 16.65 0.97
CA ALA A 140 -0.51 16.92 1.31
C ALA A 140 -1.53 16.32 0.33
N TYR A 141 -1.11 16.01 -0.90
CA TYR A 141 -2.00 15.51 -1.96
C TYR A 141 -1.77 14.05 -2.35
N GLN A 142 -0.69 13.42 -1.88
CA GLN A 142 -0.32 12.05 -2.27
C GLN A 142 -1.43 11.04 -1.99
N HIS A 143 -1.99 11.06 -0.80
CA HIS A 143 -3.09 10.18 -0.42
C HIS A 143 -4.36 10.45 -1.24
N VAL A 144 -4.72 11.71 -1.41
CA VAL A 144 -5.89 12.09 -2.21
C VAL A 144 -5.74 11.66 -3.67
N GLN A 145 -4.56 11.77 -4.25
CA GLN A 145 -4.30 11.30 -5.62
C GLN A 145 -4.33 9.77 -5.71
N ALA A 146 -3.82 9.09 -4.71
CA ALA A 146 -3.92 7.63 -4.62
C ALA A 146 -5.39 7.17 -4.57
N LEU A 147 -6.23 7.77 -3.74
CA LEU A 147 -7.67 7.48 -3.69
C LEU A 147 -8.36 7.77 -5.02
N ARG A 148 -8.03 8.89 -5.69
CA ARG A 148 -8.57 9.27 -7.00
C ARG A 148 -8.22 8.28 -8.12
N SER A 149 -7.18 7.48 -7.94
CA SER A 149 -6.82 6.44 -8.92
C SER A 149 -7.91 5.39 -9.07
N GLY A 150 -8.74 5.20 -8.04
CA GLY A 150 -9.72 4.13 -7.97
C GLY A 150 -9.09 2.75 -7.71
N LEU A 151 -7.77 2.70 -7.45
CA LEU A 151 -7.05 1.45 -7.17
C LEU A 151 -7.16 1.10 -5.68
N GLN A 152 -8.38 0.77 -5.24
CA GLN A 152 -8.70 0.28 -3.90
C GLN A 152 -9.54 -0.99 -4.03
N TYR A 153 -9.27 -2.01 -3.23
CA TYR A 153 -10.06 -3.23 -3.21
C TYR A 153 -10.26 -3.75 -1.77
N PRO A 154 -11.50 -4.01 -1.32
CA PRO A 154 -12.73 -3.62 -2.00
C PRO A 154 -12.80 -2.11 -2.22
N SER A 155 -13.59 -1.67 -3.18
CA SER A 155 -13.76 -0.25 -3.47
C SER A 155 -14.30 0.48 -2.23
N ILE A 156 -13.69 1.60 -1.88
CA ILE A 156 -14.17 2.44 -0.78
C ILE A 156 -15.44 3.16 -1.27
N GLU A 157 -16.60 2.68 -0.83
CA GLU A 157 -17.88 3.36 -1.09
C GLU A 157 -17.84 4.75 -0.44
N GLY A 158 -18.20 5.78 -1.23
CA GLY A 158 -18.21 7.17 -0.76
C GLY A 158 -16.93 7.97 -1.05
N ALA A 159 -15.84 7.36 -1.51
CA ALA A 159 -14.75 8.08 -2.16
C ALA A 159 -15.23 8.57 -3.54
N ALA A 160 -16.25 9.45 -3.54
CA ALA A 160 -16.72 10.06 -4.77
C ALA A 160 -15.53 10.68 -5.51
N PRO A 161 -15.33 10.38 -6.79
CA PRO A 161 -14.29 11.03 -7.56
C PRO A 161 -14.52 12.53 -7.44
N LEU A 162 -13.49 13.28 -7.05
CA LEU A 162 -13.53 14.74 -6.87
C LEU A 162 -13.81 15.48 -8.18
N GLN A 163 -14.49 14.85 -9.13
CA GLN A 163 -14.88 15.38 -10.44
C GLN A 163 -15.71 16.67 -10.34
N LYS A 164 -16.53 16.83 -9.29
CA LYS A 164 -17.33 18.05 -9.09
C LYS A 164 -16.47 19.29 -8.87
N ARG A 165 -15.31 19.17 -8.22
CA ARG A 165 -14.36 20.28 -8.02
C ARG A 165 -13.56 20.63 -9.27
N CYS A 166 -13.23 19.63 -10.10
CA CYS A 166 -12.57 19.88 -11.39
C CYS A 166 -13.48 20.59 -12.40
N ALA A 167 -14.79 20.37 -12.35
CA ALA A 167 -15.75 21.02 -13.22
C ALA A 167 -15.82 22.56 -13.00
N SER A 168 -15.53 23.03 -11.79
CA SER A 168 -15.49 24.47 -11.43
C SER A 168 -14.08 25.06 -11.36
N CYS A 169 -13.06 24.30 -11.72
CA CYS A 169 -11.67 24.76 -11.65
C CYS A 169 -11.36 25.81 -12.73
N ARG A 170 -10.90 27.00 -12.31
CA ARG A 170 -10.49 28.10 -13.24
C ARG A 170 -9.33 27.73 -14.18
N ARG A 171 -8.64 26.61 -13.95
CA ARG A 171 -7.54 26.11 -14.77
C ARG A 171 -7.94 24.91 -15.64
N ARG A 172 -9.23 24.65 -15.80
CA ARG A 172 -9.76 23.51 -16.54
C ARG A 172 -9.19 23.42 -17.96
N ASP A 173 -9.07 24.54 -18.63
CA ASP A 173 -8.64 24.63 -20.02
C ASP A 173 -7.14 24.37 -20.24
N VAL A 174 -6.33 24.52 -19.19
CA VAL A 174 -4.88 24.26 -19.21
C VAL A 174 -4.53 22.93 -18.55
N CYS A 175 -5.46 22.28 -17.87
CA CYS A 175 -5.20 21.11 -17.02
C CYS A 175 -5.44 19.77 -17.72
N ASN A 176 -5.95 19.77 -18.97
CA ASN A 176 -6.28 18.56 -19.76
C ASN A 176 -6.95 17.42 -18.96
N GLY A 177 -7.79 17.78 -17.98
CA GLY A 177 -8.45 16.80 -17.15
C GLY A 177 -7.51 15.95 -16.26
N CYS A 178 -6.34 16.50 -15.92
CA CYS A 178 -5.31 15.80 -15.18
C CYS A 178 -5.79 15.38 -13.78
N ARG A 179 -6.20 14.12 -13.65
CA ARG A 179 -6.58 13.51 -12.36
C ARG A 179 -5.39 13.39 -11.39
N TRP A 180 -4.18 13.73 -11.83
CA TRP A 180 -2.92 13.39 -11.17
C TRP A 180 -2.07 14.60 -10.77
N CYS A 181 -2.40 15.80 -11.21
CA CYS A 181 -1.60 16.95 -10.85
C CYS A 181 -2.12 17.59 -9.56
N GLY A 182 -1.28 17.70 -8.53
CA GLY A 182 -1.60 18.36 -7.27
C GLY A 182 -1.91 19.87 -7.41
N LYS A 183 -1.69 20.45 -8.59
CA LYS A 183 -1.94 21.87 -8.87
C LYS A 183 -3.43 22.24 -8.98
N CYS A 184 -4.33 21.27 -9.11
CA CYS A 184 -5.78 21.52 -9.20
C CYS A 184 -6.45 21.75 -7.83
N MET A 185 -5.68 21.81 -6.75
CA MET A 185 -6.20 21.89 -5.38
C MET A 185 -5.80 23.18 -4.65
N MET A 186 -5.33 24.21 -5.36
CA MET A 186 -5.16 25.54 -4.81
C MET A 186 -6.36 26.44 -5.10
#